data_6c79db9088f65de2f79e7fcca54b5107
#
_entry.id   6c79db9088f65de2f79e7fcca54b5107
#
_cell.length_a   1.000
_cell.length_b   1.000
_cell.length_c   1.000
_cell.angle_alpha   90.00
_cell.angle_beta   90.00
_cell.angle_gamma   90.00
#
_symmetry.space_group_name_H-M   'P 1'
#
loop_
_entity.id
_entity.type
_entity.pdbx_description
1 polymer ?
#
loop_
_entity_poly.entity_id
_entity_poly.type
_entity_poly.pdbx_seq_one_letter_code
_entity_poly.pdbx_strand_id
1 'polypeptide(L)'
;AEVREKREKEKVKYKERRVKEEKAKEEKKKEKERKEQTMQFDFTSIIDRQGKDATAIDGIGKLPAAPGAPKEGFDAIPMWVADMNFPTAPCIQKAMADRIMHPCFGYFQPSKEYYEGIMDWQKTQNGVESLLPENISYENGVLGGLLSALSIFCSKGDKVLLHSPTYVGFTRSLINNGYTIVSSPLYRDEEGIWRIDFEDMERKLKEEKIHASIFCSPHNPSGRVWESWELEKLMALYEKYDVQVISDEIW
;
A
#
# COMPACT_ATOMS: atom_id res chain seq x y z
N ALA A 1 -17.37 35.42 -54.65
CA ALA A 1 -18.44 34.44 -54.31
C ALA A 1 -17.87 33.06 -54.05
N GLU A 2 -17.11 32.45 -54.94
CA GLU A 2 -16.54 31.08 -54.86
C GLU A 2 -15.69 30.80 -53.63
N VAL A 3 -14.80 31.74 -53.21
CA VAL A 3 -13.92 31.57 -52.04
C VAL A 3 -14.71 31.52 -50.75
N ARG A 4 -15.83 32.20 -50.67
CA ARG A 4 -16.73 32.25 -49.49
C ARG A 4 -17.51 30.94 -49.37
N GLU A 5 -17.97 30.41 -50.49
CA GLU A 5 -18.66 29.14 -50.58
C GLU A 5 -17.74 27.94 -50.24
N LYS A 6 -16.49 27.99 -50.70
CA LYS A 6 -15.48 26.97 -50.38
C LYS A 6 -15.18 26.93 -48.86
N ARG A 7 -15.04 28.09 -48.22
CA ARG A 7 -14.83 28.20 -46.76
C ARG A 7 -16.03 27.70 -45.93
N GLU A 8 -17.24 27.93 -46.41
CA GLU A 8 -18.44 27.42 -45.72
C GLU A 8 -18.54 25.89 -45.83
N LYS A 9 -18.25 25.32 -47.00
CA LYS A 9 -18.18 23.85 -47.20
C LYS A 9 -17.09 23.21 -46.32
N GLU A 10 -15.93 23.84 -46.13
CA GLU A 10 -14.88 23.35 -45.22
C GLU A 10 -15.30 23.41 -43.78
N LYS A 11 -15.96 24.46 -43.33
CA LYS A 11 -16.49 24.57 -41.96
C LYS A 11 -17.55 23.51 -41.66
N VAL A 12 -18.41 23.20 -42.63
CA VAL A 12 -19.41 22.14 -42.48
C VAL A 12 -18.74 20.78 -42.32
N LYS A 13 -17.76 20.45 -43.20
CA LYS A 13 -16.98 19.21 -43.12
C LYS A 13 -16.23 19.09 -41.79
N TYR A 14 -15.65 20.18 -41.29
CA TYR A 14 -14.95 20.20 -40.01
C TYR A 14 -15.90 19.92 -38.84
N LYS A 15 -17.08 20.54 -38.83
CA LYS A 15 -18.11 20.27 -37.81
C LYS A 15 -18.59 18.83 -37.84
N GLU A 16 -18.89 18.28 -39.03
CA GLU A 16 -19.29 16.88 -39.20
C GLU A 16 -18.21 15.91 -38.70
N ARG A 17 -16.95 16.20 -38.98
CA ARG A 17 -15.82 15.39 -38.50
C ARG A 17 -15.71 15.39 -36.98
N ARG A 18 -15.83 16.54 -36.34
CA ARG A 18 -15.84 16.65 -34.86
C ARG A 18 -16.98 15.89 -34.23
N VAL A 19 -18.19 16.01 -34.77
CA VAL A 19 -19.36 15.26 -34.27
C VAL A 19 -19.15 13.74 -34.40
N LYS A 20 -18.53 13.27 -35.48
CA LYS A 20 -18.19 11.84 -35.64
C LYS A 20 -17.13 11.39 -34.63
N GLU A 21 -16.11 12.21 -34.39
CA GLU A 21 -15.05 11.92 -33.40
C GLU A 21 -15.60 11.90 -31.96
N GLU A 22 -16.52 12.80 -31.62
CA GLU A 22 -17.18 12.83 -30.31
C GLU A 22 -18.08 11.62 -30.10
N LYS A 23 -18.90 11.25 -31.11
CA LYS A 23 -19.70 10.03 -31.07
C LYS A 23 -18.89 8.76 -30.91
N ALA A 24 -17.77 8.65 -31.64
CA ALA A 24 -16.87 7.50 -31.53
C ALA A 24 -16.19 7.41 -30.15
N LYS A 25 -15.89 8.55 -29.51
CA LYS A 25 -15.37 8.58 -28.14
C LYS A 25 -16.43 8.15 -27.14
N GLU A 26 -17.67 8.61 -27.32
CA GLU A 26 -18.80 8.25 -26.44
C GLU A 26 -19.16 6.76 -26.57
N GLU A 27 -19.15 6.20 -27.78
CA GLU A 27 -19.35 4.77 -28.00
C GLU A 27 -18.24 3.93 -27.33
N LYS A 28 -16.98 4.33 -27.50
CA LYS A 28 -15.85 3.66 -26.81
C LYS A 28 -15.99 3.72 -25.29
N LYS A 29 -16.43 4.85 -24.76
CA LYS A 29 -16.69 5.02 -23.33
C LYS A 29 -17.81 4.09 -22.85
N LYS A 30 -18.96 4.06 -23.56
CA LYS A 30 -20.07 3.16 -23.26
C LYS A 30 -19.69 1.68 -23.39
N GLU A 31 -18.86 1.32 -24.37
CA GLU A 31 -18.36 -0.04 -24.52
C GLU A 31 -17.41 -0.42 -23.36
N LYS A 32 -16.58 0.51 -22.91
CA LYS A 32 -15.73 0.32 -21.75
C LYS A 32 -16.55 0.13 -20.48
N GLU A 33 -17.52 1.02 -20.24
CA GLU A 33 -18.44 0.93 -19.10
C GLU A 33 -19.26 -0.37 -19.12
N ARG A 34 -19.70 -0.82 -20.29
CA ARG A 34 -20.41 -2.09 -20.46
C ARG A 34 -19.52 -3.31 -20.20
N LYS A 35 -18.25 -3.25 -20.59
CA LYS A 35 -17.25 -4.29 -20.27
C LYS A 35 -16.93 -4.32 -18.78
N GLU A 36 -16.87 -3.18 -18.13
CA GLU A 36 -16.69 -3.06 -16.68
C GLU A 36 -17.90 -3.59 -15.89
N GLN A 37 -19.13 -3.37 -16.36
CA GLN A 37 -20.37 -3.91 -15.75
C GLN A 37 -20.50 -5.43 -15.90
N THR A 38 -19.80 -6.07 -16.84
CA THR A 38 -19.87 -7.52 -17.08
C THR A 38 -18.71 -8.31 -16.47
N MET A 39 -17.73 -7.65 -15.85
CA MET A 39 -16.66 -8.34 -15.13
C MET A 39 -17.19 -8.86 -13.79
N GLN A 40 -17.61 -10.10 -13.79
CA GLN A 40 -17.95 -10.80 -12.56
C GLN A 40 -16.66 -11.25 -11.87
N PHE A 41 -16.37 -10.65 -10.71
CA PHE A 41 -15.26 -11.07 -9.88
C PHE A 41 -15.67 -12.29 -9.04
N ASP A 42 -14.79 -13.26 -8.95
CA ASP A 42 -15.01 -14.44 -8.13
C ASP A 42 -14.34 -14.26 -6.76
N PHE A 43 -15.14 -14.03 -5.74
CA PHE A 43 -14.70 -13.93 -4.35
C PHE A 43 -15.16 -15.10 -3.48
N THR A 44 -15.68 -16.17 -4.11
CA THR A 44 -16.30 -17.31 -3.41
C THR A 44 -15.60 -18.63 -3.66
N SER A 45 -14.90 -18.77 -4.77
CA SER A 45 -14.17 -20.00 -5.09
C SER A 45 -12.98 -20.19 -4.15
N ILE A 46 -12.84 -21.40 -3.64
CA ILE A 46 -11.67 -21.85 -2.89
C ILE A 46 -10.65 -22.39 -3.89
N ILE A 47 -9.49 -21.72 -3.97
CA ILE A 47 -8.40 -22.13 -4.86
C ILE A 47 -7.41 -23.00 -4.08
N ASP A 48 -7.09 -24.18 -4.61
CA ASP A 48 -5.97 -24.94 -4.12
C ASP A 48 -4.65 -24.28 -4.49
N ARG A 49 -3.95 -23.78 -3.46
CA ARG A 49 -2.67 -23.10 -3.58
C ARG A 49 -1.50 -23.94 -3.07
N GLN A 50 -1.72 -25.20 -2.71
CA GLN A 50 -0.67 -26.07 -2.23
C GLN A 50 0.36 -26.33 -3.33
N GLY A 51 1.64 -26.15 -3.02
CA GLY A 51 2.72 -26.29 -3.98
C GLY A 51 2.73 -25.23 -5.09
N LYS A 52 2.13 -24.07 -4.84
CA LYS A 52 2.09 -22.91 -5.74
C LYS A 52 2.82 -21.69 -5.14
N ASP A 53 3.87 -21.95 -4.37
CA ASP A 53 4.69 -20.93 -3.69
C ASP A 53 3.88 -20.03 -2.71
N ALA A 54 2.75 -20.53 -2.23
CA ALA A 54 1.89 -19.85 -1.29
C ALA A 54 2.41 -20.02 0.15
N THR A 55 3.19 -19.08 0.64
CA THR A 55 3.77 -19.10 2.00
C THR A 55 2.72 -19.35 3.08
N ALA A 56 1.52 -18.76 2.93
CA ALA A 56 0.42 -18.94 3.87
C ALA A 56 0.02 -20.41 4.07
N ILE A 57 0.14 -21.24 3.03
CA ILE A 57 -0.25 -22.64 3.01
C ILE A 57 0.97 -23.55 3.15
N ASP A 58 1.95 -23.39 2.28
CA ASP A 58 3.12 -24.26 2.20
C ASP A 58 4.07 -24.10 3.39
N GLY A 59 3.98 -22.98 4.11
CA GLY A 59 4.79 -22.66 5.29
C GLY A 59 4.31 -23.29 6.59
N ILE A 60 3.05 -23.72 6.67
CA ILE A 60 2.47 -24.31 7.89
C ILE A 60 3.26 -25.55 8.32
N GLY A 61 3.67 -25.59 9.58
CA GLY A 61 4.48 -26.67 10.13
C GLY A 61 5.92 -26.77 9.63
N LYS A 62 6.35 -25.85 8.74
CA LYS A 62 7.70 -25.89 8.12
C LYS A 62 8.53 -24.64 8.41
N LEU A 63 7.91 -23.48 8.47
CA LEU A 63 8.64 -22.22 8.70
C LEU A 63 8.65 -21.85 10.19
N PRO A 64 9.75 -21.27 10.70
CA PRO A 64 9.87 -20.94 12.13
C PRO A 64 8.80 -19.96 12.66
N ALA A 65 8.27 -19.10 11.80
CA ALA A 65 7.25 -18.13 12.17
C ALA A 65 5.81 -18.60 11.84
N ALA A 66 5.68 -19.77 11.21
CA ALA A 66 4.38 -20.31 10.84
C ALA A 66 3.75 -21.09 12.01
N PRO A 67 2.41 -21.21 12.01
CA PRO A 67 1.73 -22.11 12.91
C PRO A 67 2.22 -23.55 12.73
N GLY A 68 2.14 -24.34 13.80
CA GLY A 68 2.40 -25.79 13.72
C GLY A 68 1.44 -26.50 12.76
N ALA A 69 1.81 -27.70 12.33
CA ALA A 69 0.93 -28.53 11.54
C ALA A 69 -0.41 -28.77 12.27
N PRO A 70 -1.54 -28.88 11.56
CA PRO A 70 -2.81 -29.21 12.16
C PRO A 70 -2.76 -30.58 12.84
N LYS A 71 -3.63 -30.81 13.82
CA LYS A 71 -3.82 -32.13 14.41
C LYS A 71 -4.35 -33.09 13.37
N GLU A 72 -4.03 -34.37 13.54
CA GLU A 72 -4.53 -35.45 12.67
C GLU A 72 -6.07 -35.37 12.54
N GLY A 73 -6.57 -35.44 11.31
CA GLY A 73 -8.00 -35.35 10.99
C GLY A 73 -8.54 -33.92 10.84
N PHE A 74 -7.70 -32.90 10.93
CA PHE A 74 -8.09 -31.51 10.71
C PHE A 74 -7.39 -30.88 9.50
N ASP A 75 -8.13 -30.11 8.73
CA ASP A 75 -7.58 -29.31 7.64
C ASP A 75 -6.84 -28.08 8.17
N ALA A 76 -5.78 -27.69 7.47
CA ALA A 76 -5.08 -26.44 7.74
C ALA A 76 -5.87 -25.25 7.15
N ILE A 77 -6.35 -24.34 8.01
CA ILE A 77 -6.93 -23.08 7.58
C ILE A 77 -5.90 -21.97 7.83
N PRO A 78 -5.27 -21.42 6.79
CA PRO A 78 -4.25 -20.39 6.95
C PRO A 78 -4.89 -19.04 7.33
N MET A 79 -4.51 -18.50 8.50
CA MET A 79 -4.98 -17.21 9.01
C MET A 79 -3.84 -16.37 9.61
N TRP A 80 -2.59 -16.63 9.23
CA TRP A 80 -1.39 -16.05 9.83
C TRP A 80 -0.62 -15.09 8.91
N VAL A 81 -0.93 -15.10 7.62
CA VAL A 81 -0.38 -14.18 6.62
C VAL A 81 -1.55 -13.42 6.00
N ALA A 82 -1.37 -12.12 5.79
CA ALA A 82 -2.32 -11.27 5.08
C ALA A 82 -2.22 -11.58 3.57
N ASP A 83 -2.82 -12.69 3.17
CA ASP A 83 -2.81 -13.22 1.82
C ASP A 83 -4.20 -13.71 1.44
N MET A 84 -4.69 -13.26 0.28
CA MET A 84 -6.06 -13.56 -0.16
C MET A 84 -6.11 -14.91 -0.88
N ASN A 85 -7.20 -15.65 -0.65
CA ASN A 85 -7.45 -16.93 -1.30
C ASN A 85 -8.42 -16.81 -2.49
N PHE A 86 -8.83 -15.61 -2.87
CA PHE A 86 -9.65 -15.40 -4.07
C PHE A 86 -8.79 -15.32 -5.33
N PRO A 87 -9.37 -15.62 -6.52
CA PRO A 87 -8.72 -15.33 -7.79
C PRO A 87 -8.37 -13.84 -7.91
N THR A 88 -7.19 -13.56 -8.44
CA THR A 88 -6.84 -12.20 -8.85
C THR A 88 -7.81 -11.71 -9.92
N ALA A 89 -8.20 -10.44 -9.86
CA ALA A 89 -9.12 -9.86 -10.84
C ALA A 89 -8.66 -10.12 -12.29
N PRO A 90 -9.55 -10.58 -13.18
CA PRO A 90 -9.18 -10.95 -14.55
C PRO A 90 -8.50 -9.83 -15.35
N CYS A 91 -8.84 -8.57 -15.07
CA CYS A 91 -8.20 -7.41 -15.70
C CYS A 91 -6.71 -7.30 -15.34
N ILE A 92 -6.34 -7.64 -14.11
CA ILE A 92 -4.94 -7.64 -13.66
C ILE A 92 -4.17 -8.75 -14.36
N GLN A 93 -4.72 -9.98 -14.38
CA GLN A 93 -4.10 -11.10 -15.08
C GLN A 93 -3.90 -10.80 -16.56
N LYS A 94 -4.90 -10.20 -17.22
CA LYS A 94 -4.82 -9.81 -18.61
C LYS A 94 -3.72 -8.76 -18.84
N ALA A 95 -3.63 -7.73 -18.03
CA ALA A 95 -2.61 -6.69 -18.15
C ALA A 95 -1.19 -7.27 -17.98
N MET A 96 -1.01 -8.20 -17.04
CA MET A 96 0.25 -8.92 -16.86
C MET A 96 0.59 -9.78 -18.07
N ALA A 97 -0.37 -10.53 -18.62
CA ALA A 97 -0.16 -11.36 -19.81
C ALA A 97 0.19 -10.50 -21.04
N ASP A 98 -0.52 -9.40 -21.27
CA ASP A 98 -0.24 -8.46 -22.35
C ASP A 98 1.19 -7.89 -22.22
N ARG A 99 1.65 -7.58 -21.00
CA ARG A 99 3.02 -7.11 -20.76
C ARG A 99 4.08 -8.18 -21.03
N ILE A 100 3.83 -9.43 -20.66
CA ILE A 100 4.73 -10.57 -20.87
C ILE A 100 4.91 -10.86 -22.36
N MET A 101 3.89 -10.63 -23.18
CA MET A 101 3.98 -10.84 -24.63
C MET A 101 4.97 -9.90 -25.32
N HIS A 102 5.37 -8.81 -24.71
CA HIS A 102 6.45 -7.98 -25.20
C HIS A 102 7.80 -8.59 -24.80
N PRO A 103 8.66 -8.97 -25.77
CA PRO A 103 9.80 -9.86 -25.52
C PRO A 103 10.99 -9.19 -24.81
N CYS A 104 10.96 -7.87 -24.60
CA CYS A 104 12.06 -7.13 -23.98
C CYS A 104 11.70 -6.68 -22.55
N PHE A 105 12.57 -7.06 -21.62
CA PHE A 105 12.49 -6.67 -20.20
C PHE A 105 13.81 -5.97 -19.83
N GLY A 106 13.84 -4.66 -19.95
CA GLY A 106 15.02 -3.86 -19.65
C GLY A 106 14.75 -2.92 -18.47
N TYR A 107 15.52 -1.85 -18.40
CA TYR A 107 15.23 -0.78 -17.46
C TYR A 107 13.84 -0.21 -17.74
N PHE A 108 13.10 0.09 -16.65
CA PHE A 108 11.77 0.67 -16.76
C PHE A 108 11.66 1.94 -15.92
N GLN A 109 10.69 2.74 -16.25
CA GLN A 109 10.20 3.82 -15.39
C GLN A 109 8.69 3.61 -15.19
N PRO A 110 8.16 3.92 -13.99
CA PRO A 110 6.72 3.90 -13.78
C PRO A 110 6.01 4.76 -14.82
N SER A 111 4.93 4.24 -15.38
CA SER A 111 4.16 4.95 -16.41
C SER A 111 3.34 6.10 -15.82
N LYS A 112 2.84 6.97 -16.67
CA LYS A 112 1.91 8.04 -16.26
C LYS A 112 0.67 7.47 -15.58
N GLU A 113 0.13 6.37 -16.12
CA GLU A 113 -1.04 5.66 -15.60
C GLU A 113 -0.81 5.09 -14.19
N TYR A 114 0.43 4.73 -13.85
CA TYR A 114 0.81 4.29 -12.51
C TYR A 114 0.59 5.41 -11.49
N TYR A 115 1.10 6.61 -11.77
CA TYR A 115 0.93 7.78 -10.89
C TYR A 115 -0.53 8.23 -10.83
N GLU A 116 -1.20 8.29 -11.98
CA GLU A 116 -2.61 8.67 -12.06
C GLU A 116 -3.50 7.70 -11.28
N GLY A 117 -3.22 6.39 -11.37
CA GLY A 117 -3.95 5.38 -10.61
C GLY A 117 -3.81 5.53 -9.10
N ILE A 118 -2.60 5.84 -8.61
CA ILE A 118 -2.35 6.08 -7.18
C ILE A 118 -3.08 7.36 -6.72
N MET A 119 -2.93 8.45 -7.46
CA MET A 119 -3.58 9.72 -7.12
C MET A 119 -5.11 9.60 -7.12
N ASP A 120 -5.67 8.91 -8.12
CA ASP A 120 -7.11 8.68 -8.21
C ASP A 120 -7.64 7.80 -7.06
N TRP A 121 -6.90 6.76 -6.70
CA TRP A 121 -7.22 5.93 -5.53
C TRP A 121 -7.20 6.76 -4.24
N GLN A 122 -6.15 7.52 -3.98
CA GLN A 122 -6.03 8.33 -2.78
C GLN A 122 -7.14 9.41 -2.71
N LYS A 123 -7.47 10.02 -3.84
CA LYS A 123 -8.56 10.97 -3.94
C LYS A 123 -9.92 10.33 -3.66
N THR A 124 -10.21 9.20 -4.30
CA THR A 124 -11.54 8.58 -4.26
C THR A 124 -11.81 7.81 -2.98
N GLN A 125 -10.78 7.18 -2.39
CA GLN A 125 -10.93 6.36 -1.19
C GLN A 125 -10.60 7.12 0.10
N ASN A 126 -9.62 8.03 0.05
CA ASN A 126 -9.09 8.69 1.24
C ASN A 126 -9.31 10.22 1.25
N GLY A 127 -9.91 10.79 0.20
CA GLY A 127 -10.16 12.24 0.11
C GLY A 127 -8.90 13.10 -0.04
N VAL A 128 -7.77 12.52 -0.44
CA VAL A 128 -6.51 13.25 -0.62
C VAL A 128 -6.48 13.89 -1.99
N GLU A 129 -6.69 15.20 -2.06
CA GLU A 129 -6.75 15.94 -3.32
C GLU A 129 -5.41 16.58 -3.74
N SER A 130 -4.47 16.71 -2.81
CA SER A 130 -3.21 17.45 -3.01
C SER A 130 -2.02 16.56 -3.43
N LEU A 131 -2.23 15.27 -3.67
CA LEU A 131 -1.15 14.37 -4.05
C LEU A 131 -0.70 14.64 -5.49
N LEU A 132 0.60 14.84 -5.67
CA LEU A 132 1.24 15.09 -6.96
C LEU A 132 2.19 13.92 -7.32
N PRO A 133 2.55 13.74 -8.61
CA PRO A 133 3.49 12.68 -9.01
C PRO A 133 4.84 12.73 -8.28
N GLU A 134 5.35 13.91 -7.98
CA GLU A 134 6.60 14.12 -7.23
C GLU A 134 6.53 13.67 -5.75
N ASN A 135 5.33 13.46 -5.22
CA ASN A 135 5.13 12.91 -3.87
C ASN A 135 5.10 11.37 -3.87
N ILE A 136 5.22 10.73 -5.03
CA ILE A 136 5.10 9.29 -5.19
C ILE A 136 6.44 8.72 -5.65
N SER A 137 6.99 7.79 -4.86
CA SER A 137 8.19 7.04 -5.22
C SER A 137 7.86 5.56 -5.42
N TYR A 138 8.57 4.92 -6.35
CA TYR A 138 8.50 3.48 -6.53
C TYR A 138 9.54 2.81 -5.65
N GLU A 139 9.09 1.87 -4.83
CA GLU A 139 9.96 1.04 -4.00
C GLU A 139 9.58 -0.44 -4.12
N ASN A 140 10.54 -1.31 -3.85
CA ASN A 140 10.32 -2.76 -3.89
C ASN A 140 9.70 -3.24 -2.57
N GLY A 141 8.43 -2.89 -2.38
CA GLY A 141 7.65 -3.19 -1.19
C GLY A 141 7.85 -2.17 -0.05
N VAL A 142 6.88 -2.14 0.87
CA VAL A 142 6.82 -1.16 1.98
C VAL A 142 8.05 -1.21 2.88
N LEU A 143 8.57 -2.41 3.21
CA LEU A 143 9.78 -2.52 4.04
C LEU A 143 11.02 -1.95 3.33
N GLY A 144 11.10 -2.06 2.00
CA GLY A 144 12.14 -1.40 1.20
C GLY A 144 12.02 0.11 1.30
N GLY A 145 10.84 0.66 1.06
CA GLY A 145 10.58 2.09 1.15
C GLY A 145 10.85 2.67 2.53
N LEU A 146 10.48 1.94 3.59
CA LEU A 146 10.77 2.30 4.96
C LEU A 146 12.29 2.42 5.22
N LEU A 147 13.07 1.46 4.74
CA LEU A 147 14.52 1.50 4.89
C LEU A 147 15.16 2.61 4.05
N SER A 148 14.65 2.86 2.85
CA SER A 148 15.07 3.99 2.01
C SER A 148 14.84 5.31 2.74
N ALA A 149 13.66 5.51 3.33
CA ALA A 149 13.35 6.70 4.12
C ALA A 149 14.25 6.83 5.35
N LEU A 150 14.44 5.75 6.12
CA LEU A 150 15.33 5.75 7.28
C LEU A 150 16.77 6.14 6.92
N SER A 151 17.27 5.70 5.77
CA SER A 151 18.65 6.01 5.33
C SER A 151 18.90 7.51 5.09
N ILE A 152 17.83 8.30 4.95
CA ILE A 152 17.91 9.76 4.80
C ILE A 152 18.09 10.44 6.17
N PHE A 153 17.41 9.92 7.19
CA PHE A 153 17.33 10.53 8.51
C PHE A 153 18.28 9.92 9.55
N CYS A 154 18.69 8.65 9.33
CA CYS A 154 19.41 7.85 10.30
C CYS A 154 20.69 7.25 9.71
N SER A 155 21.70 7.14 10.55
CA SER A 155 22.92 6.36 10.31
C SER A 155 22.82 4.99 10.96
N LYS A 156 23.69 4.06 10.53
CA LYS A 156 23.81 2.75 11.22
C LYS A 156 24.19 2.95 12.69
N GLY A 157 23.51 2.24 13.56
CA GLY A 157 23.62 2.37 15.01
C GLY A 157 22.63 3.34 15.64
N ASP A 158 21.99 4.21 14.85
CA ASP A 158 20.98 5.13 15.37
C ASP A 158 19.76 4.40 15.89
N LYS A 159 19.09 5.04 16.83
CA LYS A 159 17.94 4.52 17.54
C LYS A 159 16.65 4.88 16.83
N VAL A 160 15.82 3.86 16.60
CA VAL A 160 14.49 3.97 15.98
C VAL A 160 13.45 3.48 16.97
N LEU A 161 12.43 4.29 17.24
CA LEU A 161 11.35 3.95 18.15
C LEU A 161 10.30 3.08 17.45
N LEU A 162 9.88 2.03 18.16
CA LEU A 162 8.74 1.17 17.79
C LEU A 162 7.79 1.01 18.96
N HIS A 163 6.50 0.99 18.70
CA HIS A 163 5.49 0.60 19.69
C HIS A 163 5.31 -0.93 19.69
N SER A 164 5.53 -1.58 20.83
CA SER A 164 5.44 -3.05 20.93
C SER A 164 4.15 -3.52 21.64
N PRO A 165 3.55 -4.66 21.23
CA PRO A 165 4.01 -5.55 20.15
C PRO A 165 3.98 -4.86 18.78
N THR A 166 4.82 -5.28 17.84
CA THR A 166 4.93 -4.66 16.52
C THR A 166 5.07 -5.72 15.42
N TYR A 167 4.89 -5.32 14.18
CA TYR A 167 5.10 -6.21 13.05
C TYR A 167 6.57 -6.67 12.96
N VAL A 168 6.74 -8.00 12.87
CA VAL A 168 8.07 -8.64 12.85
C VAL A 168 8.94 -8.17 11.66
N GLY A 169 8.33 -7.71 10.58
CA GLY A 169 9.03 -7.12 9.44
C GLY A 169 9.81 -5.87 9.82
N PHE A 170 9.27 -5.01 10.68
CA PHE A 170 10.00 -3.82 11.15
C PHE A 170 11.23 -4.20 11.95
N THR A 171 11.07 -5.07 12.94
CA THR A 171 12.19 -5.48 13.79
C THR A 171 13.31 -6.15 13.01
N ARG A 172 12.97 -7.07 12.10
CA ARG A 172 13.95 -7.72 11.22
C ARG A 172 14.64 -6.73 10.29
N SER A 173 13.88 -5.84 9.67
CA SER A 173 14.44 -4.84 8.75
C SER A 173 15.41 -3.91 9.46
N LEU A 174 15.07 -3.42 10.64
CA LEU A 174 15.93 -2.54 11.43
C LEU A 174 17.21 -3.26 11.87
N ILE A 175 17.10 -4.44 12.46
CA ILE A 175 18.27 -5.22 12.94
C ILE A 175 19.20 -5.56 11.78
N ASN A 176 18.66 -6.08 10.67
CA ASN A 176 19.45 -6.49 9.52
C ASN A 176 20.18 -5.33 8.83
N ASN A 177 19.68 -4.10 9.00
CA ASN A 177 20.30 -2.89 8.45
C ASN A 177 21.11 -2.10 9.46
N GLY A 178 21.29 -2.62 10.69
CA GLY A 178 22.18 -2.07 11.69
C GLY A 178 21.60 -0.91 12.49
N TYR A 179 20.28 -0.76 12.55
CA TYR A 179 19.62 0.19 13.44
C TYR A 179 19.37 -0.39 14.82
N THR A 180 19.31 0.45 15.83
CA THR A 180 19.01 0.07 17.21
C THR A 180 17.54 0.33 17.52
N ILE A 181 16.83 -0.69 18.01
CA ILE A 181 15.40 -0.55 18.32
C ILE A 181 15.24 -0.04 19.75
N VAL A 182 14.47 1.03 19.91
CA VAL A 182 13.92 1.48 21.19
C VAL A 182 12.45 1.12 21.22
N SER A 183 12.09 0.19 22.11
CA SER A 183 10.70 -0.28 22.23
C SER A 183 9.93 0.54 23.25
N SER A 184 8.78 1.11 22.85
CA SER A 184 7.79 1.73 23.73
C SER A 184 6.57 0.80 23.79
N PRO A 185 6.37 0.06 24.90
CA PRO A 185 5.29 -0.90 25.00
C PRO A 185 3.92 -0.22 24.98
N LEU A 186 3.00 -0.84 24.23
CA LEU A 186 1.58 -0.52 24.36
C LEU A 186 1.04 -1.19 25.64
N TYR A 187 0.02 -0.59 26.24
CA TYR A 187 -0.71 -1.21 27.34
C TYR A 187 -2.17 -1.42 27.00
N ARG A 188 -2.87 -2.24 27.76
CA ARG A 188 -4.34 -2.36 27.67
C ARG A 188 -4.97 -1.54 28.79
N ASP A 189 -5.91 -0.68 28.40
CA ASP A 189 -6.72 0.05 29.36
C ASP A 189 -7.75 -0.85 30.06
N GLU A 190 -8.57 -0.29 30.92
CA GLU A 190 -9.60 -1.01 31.69
C GLU A 190 -10.66 -1.67 30.79
N GLU A 191 -10.85 -1.14 29.59
CA GLU A 191 -11.75 -1.69 28.58
C GLU A 191 -11.08 -2.75 27.70
N GLY A 192 -9.79 -3.02 27.90
CA GLY A 192 -8.99 -3.96 27.14
C GLY A 192 -8.49 -3.41 25.81
N ILE A 193 -8.63 -2.11 25.58
CA ILE A 193 -8.19 -1.43 24.36
C ILE A 193 -6.68 -1.18 24.44
N TRP A 194 -5.97 -1.47 23.35
CA TRP A 194 -4.55 -1.14 23.27
C TRP A 194 -4.34 0.36 23.18
N ARG A 195 -3.47 0.90 24.05
CA ARG A 195 -3.13 2.31 24.14
C ARG A 195 -1.63 2.55 24.07
N ILE A 196 -1.24 3.74 23.59
CA ILE A 196 0.14 4.21 23.62
C ILE A 196 0.45 4.67 25.06
N ASP A 197 1.53 4.16 25.63
CA ASP A 197 2.08 4.67 26.90
C ASP A 197 2.89 5.94 26.61
N PHE A 198 2.21 7.07 26.64
CA PHE A 198 2.82 8.36 26.36
C PHE A 198 3.87 8.79 27.38
N GLU A 199 3.77 8.32 28.63
CA GLU A 199 4.77 8.63 29.66
C GLU A 199 6.06 7.87 29.40
N ASP A 200 5.98 6.58 29.12
CA ASP A 200 7.13 5.76 28.72
C ASP A 200 7.76 6.27 27.43
N MET A 201 6.91 6.58 26.43
CA MET A 201 7.35 7.13 25.17
C MET A 201 8.14 8.43 25.36
N GLU A 202 7.55 9.42 26.07
CA GLU A 202 8.19 10.72 26.29
C GLU A 202 9.50 10.58 27.06
N ARG A 203 9.53 9.72 28.08
CA ARG A 203 10.76 9.42 28.84
C ARG A 203 11.87 8.92 27.92
N LYS A 204 11.55 7.97 27.02
CA LYS A 204 12.52 7.42 26.07
C LYS A 204 12.98 8.45 25.05
N LEU A 205 12.06 9.27 24.51
CA LEU A 205 12.42 10.36 23.61
C LEU A 205 13.38 11.36 24.26
N LYS A 206 13.20 11.62 25.55
CA LYS A 206 14.05 12.55 26.32
C LYS A 206 15.42 11.95 26.68
N GLU A 207 15.46 10.68 27.06
CA GLU A 207 16.67 10.04 27.59
C GLU A 207 17.54 9.40 26.49
N GLU A 208 16.90 8.97 25.40
CA GLU A 208 17.55 8.29 24.29
C GLU A 208 17.67 9.23 23.09
N LYS A 209 18.75 9.18 22.36
CA LYS A 209 18.85 9.93 21.11
C LYS A 209 18.11 9.20 20.00
N ILE A 210 16.83 9.45 19.86
CA ILE A 210 15.96 8.82 18.88
C ILE A 210 15.77 9.78 17.71
N HIS A 211 16.15 9.38 16.50
CA HIS A 211 16.06 10.22 15.30
C HIS A 211 14.81 9.93 14.46
N ALA A 212 14.29 8.70 14.53
CA ALA A 212 13.11 8.32 13.79
C ALA A 212 12.23 7.35 14.57
N SER A 213 10.96 7.31 14.17
CA SER A 213 9.99 6.32 14.63
C SER A 213 9.27 5.69 13.44
N ILE A 214 9.01 4.38 13.51
CA ILE A 214 8.08 3.72 12.61
C ILE A 214 6.75 3.62 13.34
N PHE A 215 5.76 4.28 12.80
CA PHE A 215 4.40 4.29 13.31
C PHE A 215 3.49 3.48 12.37
N CYS A 216 2.66 2.61 12.92
CA CYS A 216 1.77 1.74 12.15
C CYS A 216 0.31 2.06 12.46
N SER A 217 -0.49 2.35 11.43
CA SER A 217 -1.92 2.63 11.56
C SER A 217 -2.65 2.26 10.26
N PRO A 218 -3.57 1.32 10.27
CA PRO A 218 -3.98 0.41 11.35
C PRO A 218 -2.82 -0.42 11.88
N HIS A 219 -2.77 -0.59 13.19
CA HIS A 219 -1.61 -1.18 13.88
C HIS A 219 -1.60 -2.71 13.82
N ASN A 220 -0.52 -3.28 13.31
CA ASN A 220 -0.24 -4.71 13.34
C ASN A 220 0.75 -5.04 14.47
N PRO A 221 0.43 -5.92 15.44
CA PRO A 221 -0.65 -6.93 15.41
C PRO A 221 -1.91 -6.57 16.21
N SER A 222 -2.00 -5.41 16.85
CA SER A 222 -3.11 -5.13 17.77
C SER A 222 -4.46 -4.84 17.08
N GLY A 223 -4.45 -4.51 15.79
CA GLY A 223 -5.64 -4.13 15.04
C GLY A 223 -6.18 -2.72 15.38
N ARG A 224 -5.40 -1.92 16.11
CA ARG A 224 -5.83 -0.57 16.49
C ARG A 224 -5.83 0.38 15.29
N VAL A 225 -6.93 1.08 15.10
CA VAL A 225 -6.99 2.36 14.41
C VAL A 225 -6.94 3.43 15.50
N TRP A 226 -5.92 4.27 15.47
CA TRP A 226 -5.68 5.24 16.53
C TRP A 226 -6.69 6.38 16.47
N GLU A 227 -7.13 6.85 17.63
CA GLU A 227 -8.06 7.96 17.76
C GLU A 227 -7.34 9.30 17.50
N SER A 228 -8.06 10.33 17.02
CA SER A 228 -7.48 11.64 16.68
C SER A 228 -6.66 12.24 17.82
N TRP A 229 -7.16 12.16 19.05
CA TRP A 229 -6.46 12.69 20.23
C TRP A 229 -5.14 11.93 20.51
N GLU A 230 -5.08 10.61 20.22
CA GLU A 230 -3.86 9.81 20.34
C GLU A 230 -2.84 10.27 19.30
N LEU A 231 -3.29 10.47 18.04
CA LEU A 231 -2.44 10.96 16.96
C LEU A 231 -1.92 12.36 17.21
N GLU A 232 -2.76 13.28 17.66
CA GLU A 232 -2.38 14.65 18.00
C GLU A 232 -1.30 14.67 19.10
N LYS A 233 -1.51 13.91 20.16
CA LYS A 233 -0.56 13.81 21.28
C LYS A 233 0.76 13.14 20.85
N LEU A 234 0.68 12.11 20.01
CA LEU A 234 1.82 11.41 19.43
C LEU A 234 2.68 12.35 18.59
N MET A 235 2.05 13.06 17.65
CA MET A 235 2.76 13.98 16.75
C MET A 235 3.35 15.16 17.50
N ALA A 236 2.67 15.67 18.53
CA ALA A 236 3.22 16.73 19.38
C ALA A 236 4.51 16.29 20.12
N LEU A 237 4.59 15.03 20.53
CA LEU A 237 5.81 14.49 21.14
C LEU A 237 6.93 14.31 20.10
N TYR A 238 6.63 13.82 18.91
CA TYR A 238 7.63 13.68 17.85
C TYR A 238 8.18 15.05 17.43
N GLU A 239 7.32 16.05 17.26
CA GLU A 239 7.73 17.43 16.96
C GLU A 239 8.60 18.02 18.09
N LYS A 240 8.17 17.86 19.36
CA LYS A 240 8.92 18.34 20.52
C LYS A 240 10.34 17.82 20.62
N TYR A 241 10.56 16.58 20.20
CA TYR A 241 11.86 15.89 20.30
C TYR A 241 12.57 15.74 18.95
N ASP A 242 12.10 16.41 17.90
CA ASP A 242 12.66 16.39 16.53
C ASP A 242 12.84 14.97 15.97
N VAL A 243 11.79 14.16 16.10
CA VAL A 243 11.78 12.76 15.62
C VAL A 243 11.05 12.67 14.29
N GLN A 244 11.72 12.12 13.29
CA GLN A 244 11.10 11.86 11.98
C GLN A 244 10.17 10.66 12.05
N VAL A 245 8.96 10.81 11.50
CA VAL A 245 7.94 9.75 11.54
C VAL A 245 7.81 9.10 10.18
N ILE A 246 7.95 7.78 10.14
CA ILE A 246 7.62 6.97 8.97
C ILE A 246 6.33 6.22 9.30
N SER A 247 5.23 6.63 8.65
CA SER A 247 3.91 6.03 8.86
C SER A 247 3.69 4.86 7.90
N ASP A 248 3.48 3.67 8.45
CA ASP A 248 3.04 2.51 7.68
C ASP A 248 1.52 2.39 7.76
N GLU A 249 0.89 2.60 6.62
CA GLU A 249 -0.57 2.60 6.44
C GLU A 249 -0.98 1.55 5.39
N ILE A 250 -0.31 0.41 5.35
CA ILE A 250 -0.51 -0.66 4.35
C ILE A 250 -1.91 -1.28 4.40
N TRP A 251 -2.61 -1.24 5.54
CA TRP A 251 -3.97 -1.79 5.71
C TRP A 251 -5.10 -0.90 5.20
#